data_d433fe82fe6e5589612d7fce697fc508
#
_entry.id   d433fe82fe6e5589612d7fce697fc508
#
_cell.length_a   1.000
_cell.length_b   1.000
_cell.length_c   1.000
_cell.angle_alpha   90.00
_cell.angle_beta   90.00
_cell.angle_gamma   90.00
#
_symmetry.space_group_name_H-M   'P 1'
#
loop_
_entity.id
_entity.type
_entity.pdbx_description
1 polymer ?
#
loop_
_entity_poly.entity_id
_entity_poly.type
_entity_poly.pdbx_seq_one_letter_code
_entity_poly.pdbx_strand_id
1 'polypeptide(L)'
;SADRFMALRMMHYVLAIMYRHLKTHKQAPVVIPVLFYHGEPSPYPYSLNWLDCLDDPAFGRELYGEGKPPRVIDVGLLDDEGIRCYQQMAALMLLMKVRQRKGDLMTQLDFLSQLL
;
A
#
# COMPACT_ATOMS: atom_id res chain seq x y z
N SER A 1 10.75 17.92 -16.28
CA SER A 1 9.88 18.30 -15.18
C SER A 1 10.13 17.43 -13.96
N ALA A 2 9.77 17.93 -12.79
CA ALA A 2 9.96 17.19 -11.54
C ALA A 2 8.92 16.06 -11.41
N ASP A 3 9.38 14.90 -10.97
CA ASP A 3 8.49 13.76 -10.64
C ASP A 3 7.78 14.06 -9.32
N ARG A 4 6.46 14.22 -9.37
CA ARG A 4 5.66 14.55 -8.20
C ARG A 4 5.50 13.36 -7.22
N PHE A 5 5.81 12.14 -7.66
CA PHE A 5 5.70 10.93 -6.85
C PHE A 5 7.06 10.40 -6.38
N MET A 6 8.07 11.26 -6.35
CA MET A 6 9.43 10.86 -5.98
C MET A 6 9.49 10.28 -4.57
N ALA A 7 8.77 10.86 -3.62
CA ALA A 7 8.74 10.34 -2.24
C ALA A 7 8.24 8.89 -2.18
N LEU A 8 7.19 8.58 -2.91
CA LEU A 8 6.64 7.21 -2.98
C LEU A 8 7.63 6.27 -3.67
N ARG A 9 8.28 6.74 -4.74
CA ARG A 9 9.29 5.96 -5.46
C ARG A 9 10.50 5.66 -4.57
N MET A 10 10.95 6.62 -3.77
CA MET A 10 12.05 6.42 -2.83
C MET A 10 11.69 5.36 -1.78
N MET A 11 10.47 5.37 -1.27
CA MET A 11 9.99 4.32 -0.35
C MET A 11 9.98 2.94 -1.00
N HIS A 12 9.62 2.87 -2.26
CA HIS A 12 9.68 1.61 -3.01
C HIS A 12 11.12 1.07 -3.07
N TYR A 13 12.09 1.93 -3.36
CA TYR A 13 13.50 1.54 -3.40
C TYR A 13 14.01 1.12 -2.03
N VAL A 14 13.65 1.84 -0.98
CA VAL A 14 14.01 1.49 0.40
C VAL A 14 13.54 0.08 0.74
N LEU A 15 12.27 -0.21 0.48
CA LEU A 15 11.68 -1.52 0.74
C LEU A 15 12.34 -2.61 -0.11
N ALA A 16 12.63 -2.33 -1.37
CA ALA A 16 13.31 -3.29 -2.25
C ALA A 16 14.70 -3.66 -1.71
N ILE A 17 15.44 -2.69 -1.22
CA ILE A 17 16.76 -2.91 -0.61
C ILE A 17 16.62 -3.76 0.67
N MET A 18 15.65 -3.44 1.52
CA MET A 18 15.39 -4.19 2.74
C MET A 18 15.07 -5.66 2.46
N TYR A 19 14.15 -5.91 1.51
CA TYR A 19 13.79 -7.28 1.12
C TYR A 19 14.95 -8.06 0.52
N ARG A 20 15.75 -7.40 -0.31
CA ARG A 20 16.93 -8.02 -0.90
C ARG A 20 17.92 -8.45 0.17
N HIS A 21 18.15 -7.61 1.18
CA HIS A 21 19.04 -7.91 2.32
C HIS A 21 18.53 -9.10 3.14
N LEU A 22 17.22 -9.22 3.31
CA LEU A 22 16.62 -10.30 4.08
C LEU A 22 16.81 -11.68 3.46
N LYS A 23 17.22 -11.77 2.18
CA LYS A 23 17.54 -13.06 1.56
C LYS A 23 18.76 -13.73 2.17
N THR A 24 19.68 -12.95 2.73
CA THR A 24 20.95 -13.42 3.29
C THR A 24 21.17 -13.04 4.74
N HIS A 25 20.29 -12.27 5.33
CA HIS A 25 20.40 -11.76 6.70
C HIS A 25 19.08 -11.94 7.44
N LYS A 26 19.14 -11.95 8.77
CA LYS A 26 17.97 -12.19 9.63
C LYS A 26 17.13 -10.95 9.89
N GLN A 27 17.69 -9.76 9.65
CA GLN A 27 17.02 -8.49 9.93
C GLN A 27 17.18 -7.57 8.74
N ALA A 28 16.17 -6.71 8.53
CA ALA A 28 16.25 -5.69 7.51
C ALA A 28 17.17 -4.54 7.96
N PRO A 29 17.98 -3.98 7.05
CA PRO A 29 18.83 -2.84 7.37
C PRO A 29 18.01 -1.57 7.49
N VAL A 30 18.55 -0.59 8.21
CA VAL A 30 18.05 0.78 8.13
C VAL A 30 18.61 1.39 6.85
N VAL A 31 17.71 1.88 5.99
CA VAL A 31 18.10 2.51 4.73
C VAL A 31 17.71 3.98 4.80
N ILE A 32 18.69 4.86 4.56
CA ILE A 32 18.45 6.31 4.57
C ILE A 32 18.27 6.76 3.12
N PRO A 33 17.04 7.16 2.74
CA PRO A 33 16.80 7.67 1.40
C PRO A 33 17.34 9.10 1.27
N VAL A 34 18.07 9.36 0.19
CA VAL A 34 18.58 10.70 -0.12
C VAL A 34 18.23 11.03 -1.55
N LEU A 35 17.61 12.17 -1.76
CA LEU A 35 17.27 12.66 -3.09
C LEU A 35 18.29 13.68 -3.55
N PHE A 36 18.98 13.38 -4.66
CA PHE A 36 19.80 14.35 -5.38
C PHE A 36 18.96 14.89 -6.53
N TYR A 37 18.47 16.10 -6.35
CA TYR A 37 17.60 16.74 -7.33
C TYR A 37 18.39 17.76 -8.17
N HIS A 38 18.26 17.63 -9.48
CA HIS A 38 18.80 18.59 -10.43
C HIS A 38 17.76 18.80 -11.53
N GLY A 39 16.96 19.85 -11.40
CA GLY A 39 15.86 20.08 -12.34
C GLY A 39 15.17 21.40 -12.14
N GLU A 40 14.16 21.61 -12.96
CA GLU A 40 13.29 22.78 -12.92
C GLU A 40 11.86 22.34 -12.57
N PRO A 41 11.16 23.03 -11.67
CA PRO A 41 11.63 24.16 -10.85
C PRO A 41 12.59 23.71 -9.73
N SER A 42 13.35 24.65 -9.20
CA SER A 42 14.27 24.40 -8.09
C SER A 42 13.90 25.35 -6.94
N PRO A 43 13.86 24.89 -5.69
CA PRO A 43 14.11 23.52 -5.21
C PRO A 43 13.03 22.53 -5.65
N TYR A 44 13.18 21.26 -5.29
CA TYR A 44 12.17 20.24 -5.58
C TYR A 44 10.81 20.70 -5.04
N PRO A 45 9.77 20.79 -5.88
CA PRO A 45 8.56 21.53 -5.51
C PRO A 45 7.51 20.70 -4.78
N TYR A 46 7.70 19.38 -4.66
CA TYR A 46 6.70 18.50 -4.08
C TYR A 46 7.12 17.99 -2.70
N SER A 47 6.17 17.46 -1.95
CA SER A 47 6.43 16.87 -0.63
C SER A 47 7.37 15.67 -0.72
N LEU A 48 8.28 15.55 0.24
CA LEU A 48 9.13 14.36 0.41
C LEU A 48 8.51 13.34 1.36
N ASN A 49 7.31 13.59 1.86
CA ASN A 49 6.55 12.62 2.63
C ASN A 49 5.68 11.80 1.67
N TRP A 50 5.94 10.48 1.61
CA TRP A 50 5.23 9.60 0.69
C TRP A 50 3.71 9.57 0.92
N LEU A 51 3.25 9.85 2.15
CA LEU A 51 1.82 9.91 2.47
C LEU A 51 1.10 11.02 1.70
N ASP A 52 1.80 12.10 1.36
CA ASP A 52 1.23 13.19 0.57
C ASP A 52 1.05 12.82 -0.91
N CYS A 53 1.58 11.68 -1.34
CA CYS A 53 1.37 11.16 -2.70
C CYS A 53 0.03 10.42 -2.85
N LEU A 54 -0.64 10.12 -1.74
CA LEU A 54 -1.89 9.37 -1.73
C LEU A 54 -3.06 10.25 -2.16
N ASP A 55 -4.12 9.64 -2.67
CA ASP A 55 -5.33 10.36 -3.05
C ASP A 55 -6.09 10.93 -1.84
N ASP A 56 -5.93 10.29 -0.66
CA ASP A 56 -6.45 10.78 0.60
C ASP A 56 -5.34 10.72 1.66
N PRO A 57 -4.50 11.77 1.73
CA PRO A 57 -3.37 11.78 2.66
C PRO A 57 -3.79 11.72 4.14
N ALA A 58 -4.90 12.33 4.50
CA ALA A 58 -5.39 12.32 5.89
C ALA A 58 -5.75 10.90 6.32
N PHE A 59 -6.46 10.16 5.49
CA PHE A 59 -6.81 8.77 5.75
C PHE A 59 -5.56 7.89 5.72
N GLY A 60 -4.62 8.16 4.81
CA GLY A 60 -3.35 7.47 4.77
C GLY A 60 -2.55 7.63 6.05
N ARG A 61 -2.54 8.83 6.65
CA ARG A 61 -1.88 9.05 7.94
C ARG A 61 -2.53 8.28 9.07
N GLU A 62 -3.84 8.10 9.04
CA GLU A 62 -4.53 7.26 10.02
C GLU A 62 -4.13 5.80 9.90
N LEU A 63 -4.00 5.28 8.69
CA LEU A 63 -3.69 3.87 8.45
C LEU A 63 -2.21 3.54 8.56
N TYR A 64 -1.35 4.40 8.01
CA TYR A 64 0.08 4.12 7.81
C TYR A 64 0.99 5.06 8.59
N GLY A 65 0.43 5.97 9.37
CA GLY A 65 1.21 6.94 10.12
C GLY A 65 2.12 6.29 11.14
N GLU A 66 3.02 7.11 11.70
CA GLU A 66 3.98 6.65 12.70
C GLU A 66 3.27 5.95 13.87
N GLY A 67 3.81 4.81 14.28
CA GLY A 67 3.23 4.03 15.37
C GLY A 67 1.98 3.25 15.02
N LYS A 68 1.58 3.22 13.75
CA LYS A 68 0.40 2.50 13.29
C LYS A 68 0.79 1.16 12.67
N PRO A 69 0.71 0.05 13.40
CA PRO A 69 0.98 -1.26 12.81
C PRO A 69 -0.18 -1.69 11.90
N PRO A 70 0.08 -2.59 10.95
CA PRO A 70 -1.01 -3.19 10.18
C PRO A 70 -1.90 -4.00 11.10
N ARG A 71 -3.17 -4.10 10.74
CA ARG A 71 -4.11 -4.97 11.43
C ARG A 71 -3.89 -6.40 10.99
N VAL A 72 -3.83 -7.30 11.95
CA VAL A 72 -3.69 -8.73 11.69
C VAL A 72 -4.98 -9.41 12.08
N ILE A 73 -5.55 -10.18 11.17
CA ILE A 73 -6.67 -11.07 11.45
C ILE A 73 -6.15 -12.48 11.32
N ASP A 74 -6.00 -13.16 12.47
CA ASP A 74 -5.55 -14.54 12.47
C ASP A 74 -6.74 -15.45 12.23
N VAL A 75 -6.83 -15.97 11.01
CA VAL A 75 -7.95 -16.83 10.58
C VAL A 75 -8.05 -18.09 11.45
N GLY A 76 -6.93 -18.58 12.00
CA GLY A 76 -6.91 -19.74 12.89
C GLY A 76 -7.62 -19.51 14.22
N LEU A 77 -7.82 -18.25 14.62
CA LEU A 77 -8.53 -17.89 15.86
C LEU A 77 -10.00 -17.58 15.63
N LEU A 78 -10.47 -17.56 14.37
CA LEU A 78 -11.85 -17.28 14.04
C LEU A 78 -12.65 -18.57 13.96
N ASP A 79 -13.93 -18.50 14.40
CA ASP A 79 -14.89 -19.54 14.12
C ASP A 79 -15.39 -19.44 12.68
N ASP A 80 -16.20 -20.42 12.24
CA ASP A 80 -16.71 -20.47 10.86
C ASP A 80 -17.54 -19.25 10.51
N GLU A 81 -18.30 -18.72 11.45
CA GLU A 81 -19.13 -17.53 11.25
C GLU A 81 -18.26 -16.29 11.08
N GLY A 82 -17.21 -16.15 11.88
CA GLY A 82 -16.26 -15.04 11.77
C GLY A 82 -15.54 -15.05 10.43
N ILE A 83 -15.10 -16.21 9.96
CA ILE A 83 -14.45 -16.36 8.66
C ILE A 83 -15.40 -15.94 7.54
N ARG A 84 -16.66 -16.40 7.60
CA ARG A 84 -17.68 -16.07 6.61
C ARG A 84 -17.94 -14.57 6.58
N CYS A 85 -18.01 -13.93 7.73
CA CYS A 85 -18.22 -12.48 7.83
C CYS A 85 -17.11 -11.71 7.13
N TYR A 86 -15.83 -12.07 7.35
CA TYR A 86 -14.70 -11.42 6.68
C TYR A 86 -14.69 -11.66 5.18
N GLN A 87 -15.06 -12.86 4.73
CA GLN A 87 -15.19 -13.17 3.30
C GLN A 87 -16.24 -12.28 2.63
N GLN A 88 -17.40 -12.10 3.27
CA GLN A 88 -18.46 -11.23 2.75
C GLN A 88 -18.02 -9.77 2.70
N MET A 89 -17.32 -9.29 3.71
CA MET A 89 -16.78 -7.92 3.72
C MET A 89 -15.78 -7.71 2.59
N ALA A 90 -14.87 -8.66 2.38
CA ALA A 90 -13.88 -8.59 1.31
C ALA A 90 -14.56 -8.58 -0.06
N ALA A 91 -15.57 -9.42 -0.26
CA ALA A 91 -16.35 -9.45 -1.49
C ALA A 91 -17.06 -8.12 -1.74
N LEU A 92 -17.67 -7.52 -0.72
CA LEU A 92 -18.33 -6.24 -0.81
C LEU A 92 -17.36 -5.11 -1.20
N MET A 93 -16.17 -5.10 -0.58
CA MET A 93 -15.14 -4.11 -0.90
C MET A 93 -14.67 -4.23 -2.35
N LEU A 94 -14.53 -5.45 -2.88
CA LEU A 94 -14.17 -5.68 -4.26
C LEU A 94 -15.25 -5.19 -5.22
N LEU A 95 -16.53 -5.41 -4.89
CA LEU A 95 -17.65 -4.88 -5.68
C LEU A 95 -17.62 -3.35 -5.75
N MET A 96 -17.29 -2.68 -4.65
CA MET A 96 -17.17 -1.24 -4.63
C MET A 96 -16.04 -0.75 -5.54
N LYS A 97 -14.91 -1.46 -5.57
CA LYS A 97 -13.81 -1.15 -6.49
C LYS A 97 -14.20 -1.35 -7.95
N VAL A 98 -14.96 -2.41 -8.26
CA VAL A 98 -15.41 -2.71 -9.61
C VAL A 98 -16.28 -1.59 -10.16
N ARG A 99 -17.14 -0.97 -9.35
CA ARG A 99 -17.95 0.18 -9.76
C ARG A 99 -17.10 1.37 -10.20
N GLN A 100 -15.90 1.52 -9.66
CA GLN A 100 -14.99 2.61 -10.00
C GLN A 100 -14.15 2.29 -11.25
N ARG A 101 -13.94 1.00 -11.58
CA ARG A 101 -13.11 0.54 -12.69
C ARG A 101 -13.94 -0.27 -13.67
N LYS A 102 -14.47 0.38 -14.70
CA LYS A 102 -15.40 -0.25 -15.65
C LYS A 102 -14.76 -1.30 -16.58
N GLY A 103 -13.45 -1.51 -16.56
CA GLY A 103 -12.76 -2.37 -17.53
C GLY A 103 -12.54 -3.82 -17.13
N ASP A 104 -12.57 -4.17 -15.85
CA ASP A 104 -12.14 -5.47 -15.34
C ASP A 104 -13.25 -6.24 -14.62
N LEU A 105 -14.50 -5.98 -14.96
CA LEU A 105 -15.65 -6.55 -14.26
C LEU A 105 -15.64 -8.08 -14.23
N MET A 106 -15.36 -8.73 -15.37
CA MET A 106 -15.41 -10.19 -15.46
C MET A 106 -14.32 -10.84 -14.60
N THR A 107 -13.09 -10.31 -14.65
CA THR A 107 -11.98 -10.80 -13.83
C THR A 107 -12.27 -10.63 -12.35
N GLN A 108 -12.84 -9.50 -11.96
CA GLN A 108 -13.20 -9.21 -10.57
C GLN A 108 -14.32 -10.12 -10.07
N LEU A 109 -15.29 -10.43 -10.93
CA LEU A 109 -16.39 -11.34 -10.59
C LEU A 109 -15.88 -12.77 -10.34
N ASP A 110 -14.92 -13.24 -11.15
CA ASP A 110 -14.30 -14.54 -10.93
C ASP A 110 -13.60 -14.60 -9.56
N PHE A 111 -12.89 -13.55 -9.22
CA PHE A 111 -12.21 -13.45 -7.92
C PHE A 111 -13.23 -13.43 -6.77
N LEU A 112 -14.33 -12.71 -6.91
CA LEU A 112 -15.41 -12.66 -5.91
C LEU A 112 -16.04 -14.02 -5.70
N SER A 113 -16.26 -14.80 -6.77
CA SER A 113 -16.86 -16.13 -6.65
C SER A 113 -16.01 -17.08 -5.83
N GLN A 114 -14.69 -16.89 -5.81
CA GLN A 114 -13.76 -17.68 -4.98
C GLN A 114 -13.83 -17.30 -3.51
N LEU A 115 -14.23 -16.08 -3.16
CA LEU A 115 -14.33 -15.60 -1.79
C LEU A 115 -15.66 -15.95 -1.12
N LEU A 116 -16.69 -16.14 -1.92
CA LEU A 116 -18.03 -16.44 -1.44
C LEU A 116 -18.30 -17.95 -1.40
#